data_d4e3835c128023eb6fd52f0fe862dde2
#
_entry.id   d4e3835c128023eb6fd52f0fe862dde2
#
_cell.length_a   1.000
_cell.length_b   1.000
_cell.length_c   1.000
_cell.angle_alpha   90.00
_cell.angle_beta   90.00
_cell.angle_gamma   90.00
#
_symmetry.space_group_name_H-M   'P 1'
#
loop_
_entity.id
_entity.type
_entity.pdbx_description
1 polymer ?
#
loop_
_entity_poly.entity_id
_entity_poly.type
_entity_poly.pdbx_seq_one_letter_code
_entity_poly.pdbx_strand_id
1 'polypeptide(L)'
;MTSKNIILIPARLESSRLKRKLLLNIADKSILQHTYESSLNSKMSLKTIILVDSIELFTHCKTFTDDVLMTSKKHKNGTERIYEYVKSSETNFNIVNMQADEPFTDHKLIDAIFKQLMDGNEIVTAVYEISDNIIDPNRVKVVLDKNDFALYFSRHEIPYNFSKKNKSKKNIHIGIYGYTTNSLNRINSYNDSYLGRDENLEQLKFIENGEKIKVVISNNKTIGID
;
A
#
# COMPACT_ATOMS: atom_id res chain seq x y z
N MET A 1 -18.34 -17.45 -6.25
CA MET A 1 -17.67 -16.75 -7.39
C MET A 1 -16.23 -16.55 -7.01
N THR A 2 -15.28 -16.89 -7.86
CA THR A 2 -13.85 -16.65 -7.61
C THR A 2 -13.54 -15.16 -7.77
N SER A 3 -12.90 -14.55 -6.76
CA SER A 3 -12.46 -13.15 -6.83
C SER A 3 -11.42 -12.96 -7.93
N LYS A 4 -11.47 -11.81 -8.62
CA LYS A 4 -10.46 -11.43 -9.62
C LYS A 4 -9.34 -10.64 -8.96
N ASN A 5 -8.10 -10.98 -9.28
CA ASN A 5 -6.91 -10.28 -8.79
C ASN A 5 -6.62 -9.05 -9.66
N ILE A 6 -6.60 -7.86 -9.06
CA ILE A 6 -6.28 -6.60 -9.76
C ILE A 6 -5.30 -5.74 -8.96
N ILE A 7 -4.49 -4.97 -9.65
CA ILE A 7 -3.64 -3.94 -9.03
C ILE A 7 -4.27 -2.59 -9.31
N LEU A 8 -4.43 -1.78 -8.26
CA LEU A 8 -4.89 -0.40 -8.36
C LEU A 8 -3.80 0.54 -7.86
N ILE A 9 -3.48 1.55 -8.68
CA ILE A 9 -2.46 2.56 -8.39
C ILE A 9 -3.18 3.90 -8.19
N PRO A 10 -3.51 4.27 -6.92
CA PRO A 10 -4.10 5.58 -6.64
C PRO A 10 -3.05 6.67 -6.81
N ALA A 11 -3.29 7.59 -7.74
CA ALA A 11 -2.39 8.69 -8.07
C ALA A 11 -3.08 10.03 -7.90
N ARG A 12 -2.46 10.96 -7.14
CA ARG A 12 -2.89 12.33 -6.99
C ARG A 12 -1.84 13.29 -7.52
N LEU A 13 -2.28 14.37 -8.16
CA LEU A 13 -1.37 15.37 -8.73
C LEU A 13 -0.65 16.15 -7.63
N GLU A 14 -1.39 16.53 -6.58
CA GLU A 14 -0.85 17.31 -5.48
C GLU A 14 -0.06 16.41 -4.52
N SER A 15 1.17 16.81 -4.26
CA SER A 15 2.05 16.20 -3.26
C SER A 15 2.54 17.27 -2.30
N SER A 16 2.50 16.98 -1.00
CA SER A 16 2.82 17.95 0.05
C SER A 16 4.31 18.36 0.08
N ARG A 17 5.20 17.42 -0.24
CA ARG A 17 6.66 17.62 -0.19
C ARG A 17 7.26 18.06 -1.52
N LEU A 18 6.87 17.42 -2.61
CA LEU A 18 7.41 17.66 -3.94
C LEU A 18 6.27 17.82 -4.95
N LYS A 19 6.04 19.06 -5.43
CA LYS A 19 4.97 19.35 -6.39
C LYS A 19 5.09 18.49 -7.64
N ARG A 20 3.96 17.93 -8.09
CA ARG A 20 3.88 17.10 -9.30
C ARG A 20 4.84 15.91 -9.32
N LYS A 21 5.17 15.37 -8.14
CA LYS A 21 6.16 14.30 -7.94
C LYS A 21 6.01 13.16 -8.94
N LEU A 22 4.78 12.71 -9.20
CA LEU A 22 4.51 11.56 -10.06
C LEU A 22 4.86 11.78 -11.54
N LEU A 23 4.93 13.04 -11.96
CA LEU A 23 5.28 13.44 -13.33
C LEU A 23 6.79 13.69 -13.52
N LEU A 24 7.57 13.65 -12.44
CA LEU A 24 9.02 13.80 -12.55
C LEU A 24 9.64 12.56 -13.20
N ASN A 25 10.59 12.79 -14.08
CA ASN A 25 11.26 11.70 -14.78
C ASN A 25 12.45 11.15 -13.99
N ILE A 26 12.55 9.83 -14.03
CA ILE A 26 13.76 9.08 -13.70
C ILE A 26 14.23 8.50 -15.04
N ALA A 27 15.38 8.95 -15.52
CA ALA A 27 15.84 8.75 -16.89
C ALA A 27 14.79 9.26 -17.90
N ASP A 28 14.20 8.40 -18.70
CA ASP A 28 13.29 8.71 -19.81
C ASP A 28 11.79 8.59 -19.47
N LYS A 29 11.44 8.12 -18.24
CA LYS A 29 10.06 7.82 -17.83
C LYS A 29 9.70 8.52 -16.53
N SER A 30 8.42 8.87 -16.38
CA SER A 30 7.93 9.41 -15.13
C SER A 30 7.92 8.36 -14.01
N ILE A 31 7.96 8.84 -12.75
CA ILE A 31 7.83 7.97 -11.57
C ILE A 31 6.57 7.10 -11.68
N LEU A 32 5.43 7.69 -12.07
CA LEU A 32 4.17 6.97 -12.25
C LEU A 32 4.25 5.89 -13.33
N GLN A 33 4.92 6.18 -14.45
CA GLN A 33 5.12 5.21 -15.53
C GLN A 33 5.99 4.03 -15.05
N HIS A 34 7.09 4.29 -14.35
CA HIS A 34 7.91 3.23 -13.76
C HIS A 34 7.12 2.36 -12.79
N THR A 35 6.29 2.98 -11.92
CA THR A 35 5.42 2.26 -10.99
C THR A 35 4.43 1.36 -11.72
N TYR A 36 3.78 1.89 -12.77
CA TYR A 36 2.84 1.11 -13.58
C TYR A 36 3.55 -0.07 -14.25
N GLU A 37 4.66 0.17 -14.95
CA GLU A 37 5.40 -0.87 -15.67
C GLU A 37 5.95 -1.95 -14.72
N SER A 38 6.41 -1.59 -13.50
CA SER A 38 6.86 -2.58 -12.52
C SER A 38 5.73 -3.50 -12.07
N SER A 39 4.51 -2.98 -11.96
CA SER A 39 3.33 -3.75 -11.57
C SER A 39 2.92 -4.80 -12.62
N LEU A 40 3.18 -4.55 -13.89
CA LEU A 40 2.86 -5.47 -14.99
C LEU A 40 3.66 -6.79 -14.94
N ASN A 41 4.74 -6.84 -14.15
CA ASN A 41 5.53 -8.05 -13.97
C ASN A 41 4.88 -9.06 -13.02
N SER A 42 3.80 -8.70 -12.30
CA SER A 42 3.01 -9.63 -11.47
C SER A 42 2.41 -10.73 -12.35
N LYS A 43 2.57 -11.97 -11.92
CA LYS A 43 2.02 -13.15 -12.61
C LYS A 43 0.60 -13.51 -12.14
N MET A 44 0.17 -12.91 -11.04
CA MET A 44 -1.14 -13.18 -10.42
C MET A 44 -2.18 -12.13 -10.70
N SER A 45 -1.79 -10.93 -11.15
CA SER A 45 -2.71 -9.86 -11.51
C SER A 45 -3.31 -10.09 -12.90
N LEU A 46 -4.61 -9.91 -13.03
CA LEU A 46 -5.31 -9.88 -14.32
C LEU A 46 -5.18 -8.53 -15.02
N LYS A 47 -5.06 -7.45 -14.24
CA LYS A 47 -5.05 -6.08 -14.73
C LYS A 47 -4.45 -5.13 -13.71
N THR A 48 -3.74 -4.11 -14.20
CA THR A 48 -3.33 -2.94 -13.43
C THR A 48 -4.07 -1.71 -13.93
N ILE A 49 -4.66 -0.92 -13.01
CA ILE A 49 -5.41 0.31 -13.36
C ILE A 49 -4.87 1.47 -12.53
N ILE A 50 -4.60 2.59 -13.18
CA ILE A 50 -4.21 3.84 -12.53
C ILE A 50 -5.47 4.66 -12.26
N LEU A 51 -5.65 5.08 -11.00
CA LEU A 51 -6.78 5.89 -10.54
C LEU A 51 -6.29 7.32 -10.29
N VAL A 52 -6.66 8.26 -11.15
CA VAL A 52 -6.14 9.64 -11.13
C VAL A 52 -7.19 10.65 -10.70
N ASP A 53 -6.75 11.81 -10.18
CA ASP A 53 -7.62 12.90 -9.72
C ASP A 53 -7.57 14.15 -10.60
N SER A 54 -6.81 14.12 -11.69
CA SER A 54 -6.63 15.29 -12.54
C SER A 54 -6.53 14.93 -14.02
N ILE A 55 -7.00 15.84 -14.88
CA ILE A 55 -6.86 15.71 -16.32
C ILE A 55 -5.39 15.64 -16.74
N GLU A 56 -4.50 16.36 -16.03
CA GLU A 56 -3.08 16.34 -16.32
C GLU A 56 -2.48 14.93 -16.13
N LEU A 57 -2.75 14.26 -15.00
CA LEU A 57 -2.34 12.87 -14.79
C LEU A 57 -3.01 11.93 -15.78
N PHE A 58 -4.29 12.13 -16.06
CA PHE A 58 -5.01 11.29 -17.03
C PHE A 58 -4.36 11.36 -18.41
N THR A 59 -4.13 12.59 -18.93
CA THR A 59 -3.49 12.79 -20.24
C THR A 59 -2.08 12.22 -20.27
N HIS A 60 -1.32 12.39 -19.17
CA HIS A 60 0.01 11.80 -19.07
C HIS A 60 -0.04 10.27 -19.10
N CYS A 61 -0.93 9.63 -18.33
CA CYS A 61 -1.06 8.17 -18.35
C CYS A 61 -1.45 7.63 -19.73
N LYS A 62 -2.30 8.36 -20.47
CA LYS A 62 -2.72 7.98 -21.83
C LYS A 62 -1.56 7.94 -22.83
N THR A 63 -0.40 8.48 -22.51
CA THR A 63 0.79 8.36 -23.37
C THR A 63 1.43 6.97 -23.30
N PHE A 64 1.15 6.17 -22.28
CA PHE A 64 1.75 4.84 -22.09
C PHE A 64 0.76 3.73 -21.72
N THR A 65 -0.50 4.03 -21.36
CA THR A 65 -1.53 3.02 -21.08
C THR A 65 -2.94 3.53 -21.30
N ASP A 66 -3.84 2.61 -21.68
CA ASP A 66 -5.28 2.86 -21.71
C ASP A 66 -5.96 2.54 -20.37
N ASP A 67 -5.27 1.87 -19.45
CA ASP A 67 -5.79 1.43 -18.15
C ASP A 67 -5.69 2.55 -17.11
N VAL A 68 -6.34 3.67 -17.38
CA VAL A 68 -6.43 4.84 -16.51
C VAL A 68 -7.88 5.30 -16.36
N LEU A 69 -8.30 5.62 -15.14
CA LEU A 69 -9.64 6.10 -14.81
C LEU A 69 -9.58 7.37 -13.95
N MET A 70 -10.48 8.29 -14.26
CA MET A 70 -10.69 9.48 -13.42
C MET A 70 -11.49 9.11 -12.17
N THR A 71 -11.08 9.64 -11.04
CA THR A 71 -11.74 9.51 -9.73
C THR A 71 -11.90 10.87 -9.07
N SER A 72 -12.71 10.94 -8.02
CA SER A 72 -12.94 12.20 -7.31
C SER A 72 -11.66 12.80 -6.73
N LYS A 73 -11.54 14.12 -6.81
CA LYS A 73 -10.49 14.91 -6.11
C LYS A 73 -10.70 14.97 -4.60
N LYS A 74 -11.90 14.61 -4.11
CA LYS A 74 -12.29 14.77 -2.69
C LYS A 74 -11.72 13.69 -1.79
N HIS A 75 -11.14 12.62 -2.34
CA HIS A 75 -10.56 11.53 -1.55
C HIS A 75 -9.37 12.01 -0.73
N LYS A 76 -9.39 11.68 0.56
CA LYS A 76 -8.35 12.04 1.52
C LYS A 76 -7.08 11.19 1.35
N ASN A 77 -7.24 9.95 0.90
CA ASN A 77 -6.16 8.96 0.78
C ASN A 77 -6.37 7.99 -0.41
N GLY A 78 -5.40 7.11 -0.62
CA GLY A 78 -5.44 6.09 -1.69
C GLY A 78 -6.53 5.05 -1.48
N THR A 79 -6.82 4.67 -0.25
CA THR A 79 -7.83 3.66 0.09
C THR A 79 -9.24 4.11 -0.29
N GLU A 80 -9.60 5.37 -0.01
CA GLU A 80 -10.88 5.94 -0.43
C GLU A 80 -11.02 5.98 -1.96
N ARG A 81 -9.93 6.28 -2.67
CA ARG A 81 -9.91 6.31 -4.14
C ARG A 81 -10.12 4.91 -4.74
N ILE A 82 -9.47 3.90 -4.18
CA ILE A 82 -9.65 2.50 -4.56
C ILE A 82 -11.10 2.07 -4.27
N TYR A 83 -11.65 2.47 -3.15
CA TYR A 83 -13.02 2.15 -2.78
C TYR A 83 -14.04 2.71 -3.77
N GLU A 84 -13.85 3.94 -4.29
CA GLU A 84 -14.72 4.50 -5.35
C GLU A 84 -14.80 3.57 -6.56
N TYR A 85 -13.65 3.04 -7.02
CA TYR A 85 -13.62 2.10 -8.14
C TYR A 85 -14.35 0.79 -7.82
N VAL A 86 -14.08 0.23 -6.65
CA VAL A 86 -14.63 -1.07 -6.24
C VAL A 86 -16.14 -1.01 -6.01
N LYS A 87 -16.62 0.09 -5.40
CA LYS A 87 -18.04 0.31 -5.12
C LYS A 87 -18.90 0.33 -6.38
N SER A 88 -18.35 0.75 -7.51
CA SER A 88 -19.07 0.80 -8.80
C SER A 88 -19.12 -0.55 -9.51
N SER A 89 -18.52 -1.60 -8.96
CA SER A 89 -18.42 -2.92 -9.58
C SER A 89 -19.24 -3.97 -8.82
N GLU A 90 -19.95 -4.83 -9.55
CA GLU A 90 -20.60 -6.02 -8.99
C GLU A 90 -19.61 -7.19 -8.77
N THR A 91 -18.37 -7.04 -9.25
CA THR A 91 -17.34 -8.07 -9.18
C THR A 91 -16.62 -8.04 -7.84
N ASN A 92 -16.43 -9.19 -7.21
CA ASN A 92 -15.54 -9.33 -6.08
C ASN A 92 -14.08 -9.37 -6.55
N PHE A 93 -13.25 -8.54 -5.92
CA PHE A 93 -11.82 -8.45 -6.21
C PHE A 93 -10.97 -8.83 -5.00
N ASN A 94 -9.80 -9.40 -5.30
CA ASN A 94 -8.59 -9.27 -4.49
C ASN A 94 -7.80 -8.11 -5.07
N ILE A 95 -7.52 -7.10 -4.30
CA ILE A 95 -6.93 -5.84 -4.75
C ILE A 95 -5.55 -5.68 -4.12
N VAL A 96 -4.54 -5.40 -4.92
CA VAL A 96 -3.29 -4.83 -4.41
C VAL A 96 -3.31 -3.33 -4.65
N ASN A 97 -3.27 -2.56 -3.56
CA ASN A 97 -3.05 -1.12 -3.54
C ASN A 97 -1.56 -0.85 -3.59
N MET A 98 -1.07 -0.42 -4.75
CA MET A 98 0.33 -0.07 -4.96
C MET A 98 0.48 1.45 -4.97
N GLN A 99 1.35 1.99 -4.11
CA GLN A 99 1.58 3.44 -4.06
C GLN A 99 2.19 3.93 -5.38
N ALA A 100 1.67 5.04 -5.90
CA ALA A 100 2.08 5.59 -7.20
C ALA A 100 3.55 6.07 -7.25
N ASP A 101 4.19 6.22 -6.11
CA ASP A 101 5.57 6.69 -5.93
C ASP A 101 6.55 5.59 -5.48
N GLU A 102 6.18 4.33 -5.68
CA GLU A 102 7.04 3.16 -5.43
C GLU A 102 7.41 2.42 -6.73
N PRO A 103 8.25 3.02 -7.59
CA PRO A 103 8.55 2.50 -8.93
C PRO A 103 9.35 1.19 -8.93
N PHE A 104 9.95 0.83 -7.80
CA PHE A 104 10.83 -0.35 -7.68
C PHE A 104 10.22 -1.46 -6.81
N THR A 105 8.89 -1.51 -6.71
CA THR A 105 8.22 -2.59 -5.98
C THR A 105 8.46 -3.94 -6.68
N ASP A 106 8.94 -4.92 -5.92
CA ASP A 106 9.19 -6.27 -6.43
C ASP A 106 7.84 -6.97 -6.75
N HIS A 107 7.69 -7.42 -8.00
CA HIS A 107 6.50 -8.15 -8.43
C HIS A 107 6.25 -9.44 -7.62
N LYS A 108 7.32 -10.07 -7.08
CA LYS A 108 7.19 -11.24 -6.20
C LYS A 108 6.48 -10.89 -4.89
N LEU A 109 6.68 -9.66 -4.39
CA LEU A 109 5.96 -9.17 -3.23
C LEU A 109 4.48 -8.96 -3.53
N ILE A 110 4.15 -8.42 -4.71
CA ILE A 110 2.77 -8.27 -5.18
C ILE A 110 2.08 -9.64 -5.25
N ASP A 111 2.75 -10.62 -5.86
CA ASP A 111 2.23 -11.99 -6.00
C ASP A 111 2.05 -12.67 -4.62
N ALA A 112 2.97 -12.45 -3.67
CA ALA A 112 2.86 -12.97 -2.32
C ALA A 112 1.66 -12.38 -1.55
N ILE A 113 1.35 -11.08 -1.76
CA ILE A 113 0.15 -10.46 -1.20
C ILE A 113 -1.11 -11.08 -1.80
N PHE A 114 -1.19 -11.25 -3.12
CA PHE A 114 -2.32 -11.94 -3.75
C PHE A 114 -2.51 -13.35 -3.21
N LYS A 115 -1.42 -14.10 -3.02
CA LYS A 115 -1.49 -15.44 -2.43
C LYS A 115 -2.13 -15.40 -1.05
N GLN A 116 -1.74 -14.48 -0.18
CA GLN A 116 -2.35 -14.35 1.15
C GLN A 116 -3.84 -14.01 1.09
N LEU A 117 -4.26 -13.16 0.13
CA LEU A 117 -5.69 -12.87 -0.08
C LEU A 117 -6.46 -14.12 -0.55
N MET A 118 -5.87 -14.91 -1.45
CA MET A 118 -6.46 -16.16 -1.93
C MET A 118 -6.51 -17.24 -0.84
N ASP A 119 -5.58 -17.23 0.12
CA ASP A 119 -5.54 -18.09 1.30
C ASP A 119 -6.57 -17.68 2.38
N GLY A 120 -7.40 -16.65 2.11
CA GLY A 120 -8.50 -16.21 2.97
C GLY A 120 -8.20 -15.07 3.92
N ASN A 121 -7.00 -14.45 3.84
CA ASN A 121 -6.74 -13.22 4.57
C ASN A 121 -7.42 -12.04 3.85
N GLU A 122 -8.09 -11.15 4.58
CA GLU A 122 -8.87 -10.09 3.96
C GLU A 122 -8.12 -8.76 3.85
N ILE A 123 -7.16 -8.52 4.75
CA ILE A 123 -6.24 -7.37 4.72
C ILE A 123 -4.82 -7.90 4.85
N VAL A 124 -3.95 -7.50 3.94
CA VAL A 124 -2.55 -7.94 3.88
C VAL A 124 -1.67 -6.71 3.72
N THR A 125 -0.50 -6.71 4.34
CA THR A 125 0.55 -5.72 4.08
C THR A 125 1.92 -6.40 4.07
N ALA A 126 2.98 -5.62 3.95
CA ALA A 126 4.34 -6.16 3.91
C ALA A 126 5.30 -5.44 4.85
N VAL A 127 6.35 -6.14 5.23
CA VAL A 127 7.49 -5.60 5.98
C VAL A 127 8.79 -6.16 5.41
N TYR A 128 9.91 -5.51 5.73
CA TYR A 128 11.23 -6.12 5.64
C TYR A 128 11.92 -6.05 7.00
N GLU A 129 12.77 -7.05 7.27
CA GLU A 129 13.49 -7.14 8.54
C GLU A 129 14.81 -6.36 8.50
N ILE A 130 15.16 -5.78 9.65
CA ILE A 130 16.46 -5.16 9.89
C ILE A 130 16.98 -5.52 11.29
N SER A 131 18.28 -5.43 11.47
CA SER A 131 18.95 -5.66 12.76
C SER A 131 19.56 -4.38 13.36
N ASP A 132 19.31 -3.22 12.75
CA ASP A 132 19.88 -1.95 13.19
C ASP A 132 18.88 -1.13 13.98
N ASN A 133 19.35 -0.26 14.87
CA ASN A 133 18.52 0.73 15.53
C ASN A 133 18.14 1.81 14.52
N ILE A 134 16.82 2.04 14.35
CA ILE A 134 16.30 3.07 13.48
C ILE A 134 15.54 4.09 14.30
N ILE A 135 16.07 5.31 14.32
CA ILE A 135 15.46 6.46 14.99
C ILE A 135 14.51 7.21 14.02
N ASP A 136 14.59 6.93 12.72
CA ASP A 136 13.78 7.61 11.70
C ASP A 136 12.27 7.33 11.86
N PRO A 137 11.43 8.34 12.17
CA PRO A 137 9.99 8.20 12.34
C PRO A 137 9.26 7.95 11.00
N ASN A 138 9.89 8.20 9.85
CA ASN A 138 9.30 7.93 8.54
C ASN A 138 9.36 6.43 8.20
N ARG A 139 10.25 5.70 8.83
CA ARG A 139 10.32 4.24 8.71
C ARG A 139 9.45 3.62 9.81
N VAL A 140 8.18 3.37 9.48
CA VAL A 140 7.19 2.81 10.40
C VAL A 140 7.59 1.40 10.83
N LYS A 141 7.58 1.15 12.15
CA LYS A 141 7.90 -0.16 12.74
C LYS A 141 6.61 -0.93 13.00
N VAL A 142 6.68 -2.26 12.87
CA VAL A 142 5.55 -3.16 13.08
C VAL A 142 5.95 -4.28 14.03
N VAL A 143 5.12 -4.55 15.03
CA VAL A 143 5.24 -5.76 15.84
C VAL A 143 4.23 -6.78 15.38
N LEU A 144 4.66 -8.05 15.30
CA LEU A 144 3.87 -9.15 14.79
C LEU A 144 3.58 -10.17 15.89
N ASP A 145 2.47 -10.87 15.75
CA ASP A 145 2.23 -12.10 16.51
C ASP A 145 2.96 -13.30 15.88
N LYS A 146 2.80 -14.49 16.48
CA LYS A 146 3.44 -15.74 16.01
C LYS A 146 2.91 -16.24 14.68
N ASN A 147 1.78 -15.71 14.23
CA ASN A 147 1.13 -16.07 12.98
C ASN A 147 1.30 -14.98 11.90
N ASP A 148 2.26 -14.07 12.08
CA ASP A 148 2.53 -12.93 11.21
C ASP A 148 1.33 -11.99 11.03
N PHE A 149 0.49 -11.81 12.04
CA PHE A 149 -0.49 -10.72 12.08
C PHE A 149 0.10 -9.50 12.80
N ALA A 150 -0.16 -8.32 12.25
CA ALA A 150 0.27 -7.08 12.85
C ALA A 150 -0.47 -6.84 14.18
N LEU A 151 0.30 -6.60 15.25
CA LEU A 151 -0.23 -6.23 16.56
C LEU A 151 -0.32 -4.70 16.69
N TYR A 152 0.68 -3.98 16.18
CA TYR A 152 0.71 -2.52 16.21
C TYR A 152 1.72 -1.96 15.21
N PHE A 153 1.44 -0.74 14.72
CA PHE A 153 2.34 0.06 13.88
C PHE A 153 2.73 1.33 14.63
N SER A 154 4.01 1.72 14.62
CA SER A 154 4.45 2.95 15.25
C SER A 154 5.58 3.64 14.50
N ARG A 155 5.56 4.98 14.57
CA ARG A 155 6.70 5.81 14.16
C ARG A 155 7.82 5.73 15.18
N HIS A 156 7.50 5.44 16.44
CA HIS A 156 8.48 5.21 17.48
C HIS A 156 9.17 3.84 17.32
N GLU A 157 10.27 3.64 18.03
CA GLU A 157 10.99 2.37 18.04
C GLU A 157 10.24 1.30 18.85
N ILE A 158 9.70 0.30 18.18
CA ILE A 158 9.05 -0.87 18.77
C ILE A 158 9.59 -2.17 18.15
N PRO A 159 9.66 -3.31 18.93
CA PRO A 159 9.52 -3.35 20.39
C PRO A 159 10.70 -2.65 21.08
N TYR A 160 10.46 -2.19 22.31
CA TYR A 160 11.52 -1.60 23.13
C TYR A 160 12.57 -2.66 23.51
N ASN A 161 13.83 -2.40 23.25
CA ASN A 161 14.92 -3.29 23.60
C ASN A 161 15.44 -3.00 25.02
N PHE A 162 14.83 -3.61 26.01
CA PHE A 162 15.16 -3.38 27.43
C PHE A 162 16.61 -3.75 27.75
N SER A 163 17.12 -4.86 27.21
CA SER A 163 18.45 -5.36 27.55
C SER A 163 19.59 -4.55 26.93
N LYS A 164 19.34 -3.88 25.79
CA LYS A 164 20.36 -3.16 24.99
C LYS A 164 21.60 -4.00 24.61
N LYS A 165 21.65 -5.27 25.03
CA LYS A 165 22.84 -6.15 24.86
C LYS A 165 22.88 -6.81 23.48
N ASN A 166 21.71 -7.04 22.87
CA ASN A 166 21.60 -7.72 21.58
C ASN A 166 20.94 -6.80 20.55
N LYS A 167 21.36 -6.90 19.30
CA LYS A 167 20.62 -6.30 18.20
C LYS A 167 19.25 -6.94 18.12
N SER A 168 18.20 -6.13 18.26
CA SER A 168 16.81 -6.60 18.17
C SER A 168 16.37 -6.52 16.71
N LYS A 169 15.82 -7.61 16.19
CA LYS A 169 15.16 -7.61 14.88
C LYS A 169 13.95 -6.68 14.92
N LYS A 170 13.80 -5.88 13.88
CA LYS A 170 12.68 -4.96 13.69
C LYS A 170 12.08 -5.15 12.32
N ASN A 171 10.77 -5.12 12.25
CA ASN A 171 10.04 -5.15 10.99
C ASN A 171 9.71 -3.71 10.59
N ILE A 172 10.14 -3.33 9.40
CA ILE A 172 9.84 -2.04 8.80
C ILE A 172 8.72 -2.21 7.78
N HIS A 173 7.67 -1.45 7.95
CA HIS A 173 6.50 -1.45 7.09
C HIS A 173 6.85 -1.01 5.66
N ILE A 174 6.27 -1.72 4.69
CA ILE A 174 6.25 -1.35 3.29
C ILE A 174 4.82 -0.90 2.96
N GLY A 175 4.66 0.26 2.36
CA GLY A 175 3.36 0.92 2.11
C GLY A 175 2.46 0.25 1.07
N ILE A 176 2.64 -1.05 0.81
CA ILE A 176 1.80 -1.82 -0.09
C ILE A 176 0.73 -2.59 0.70
N TYR A 177 -0.50 -2.62 0.18
CA TYR A 177 -1.61 -3.31 0.83
C TYR A 177 -2.38 -4.21 -0.12
N GLY A 178 -2.82 -5.36 0.42
CA GLY A 178 -3.82 -6.22 -0.18
C GLY A 178 -5.15 -6.08 0.53
N TYR A 179 -6.26 -6.04 -0.23
CA TYR A 179 -7.62 -5.99 0.29
C TYR A 179 -8.53 -6.92 -0.48
N THR A 180 -9.52 -7.51 0.19
CA THR A 180 -10.70 -8.02 -0.50
C THR A 180 -11.74 -6.91 -0.66
N THR A 181 -12.67 -7.05 -1.63
CA THR A 181 -13.82 -6.13 -1.74
C THR A 181 -14.56 -5.99 -0.41
N ASN A 182 -14.76 -7.09 0.32
CA ASN A 182 -15.47 -7.09 1.60
C ASN A 182 -14.73 -6.26 2.66
N SER A 183 -13.41 -6.44 2.80
CA SER A 183 -12.65 -5.63 3.76
C SER A 183 -12.67 -4.15 3.42
N LEU A 184 -12.57 -3.77 2.13
CA LEU A 184 -12.69 -2.37 1.72
C LEU A 184 -14.05 -1.76 2.08
N ASN A 185 -15.14 -2.51 1.92
CA ASN A 185 -16.48 -2.06 2.33
C ASN A 185 -16.53 -1.77 3.82
N ARG A 186 -15.96 -2.66 4.67
CA ARG A 186 -15.93 -2.47 6.13
C ARG A 186 -15.06 -1.29 6.53
N ILE A 187 -13.80 -1.25 6.07
CA ILE A 187 -12.85 -0.21 6.51
C ILE A 187 -13.26 1.20 6.07
N ASN A 188 -13.99 1.32 4.95
CA ASN A 188 -14.53 2.60 4.51
C ASN A 188 -15.66 3.13 5.40
N SER A 189 -16.36 2.24 6.14
CA SER A 189 -17.41 2.63 7.08
C SER A 189 -16.88 3.06 8.46
N TYR A 190 -15.61 2.81 8.77
CA TYR A 190 -15.04 3.13 10.07
C TYR A 190 -14.84 4.63 10.27
N ASN A 191 -15.16 5.11 11.47
CA ASN A 191 -14.91 6.47 11.89
C ASN A 191 -13.42 6.75 12.06
N ASP A 192 -13.05 8.00 12.28
CA ASP A 192 -11.68 8.41 12.55
C ASP A 192 -11.13 7.68 13.77
N SER A 193 -9.88 7.24 13.64
CA SER A 193 -9.11 6.51 14.63
C SER A 193 -8.30 7.49 15.48
N TYR A 194 -8.36 7.34 16.79
CA TYR A 194 -7.51 8.12 17.68
C TYR A 194 -6.03 7.72 17.51
N LEU A 195 -5.73 6.41 17.47
CA LEU A 195 -4.38 5.90 17.21
C LEU A 195 -3.86 6.33 15.84
N GLY A 196 -4.73 6.26 14.84
CA GLY A 196 -4.40 6.68 13.47
C GLY A 196 -4.05 8.16 13.37
N ARG A 197 -4.69 9.03 14.16
CA ARG A 197 -4.36 10.47 14.22
C ARG A 197 -3.04 10.72 14.93
N ASP A 198 -2.82 10.11 16.08
CA ASP A 198 -1.64 10.34 16.92
C ASP A 198 -0.35 9.89 16.21
N GLU A 199 -0.37 8.71 15.59
CA GLU A 199 0.75 8.16 14.82
C GLU A 199 0.78 8.68 13.36
N ASN A 200 -0.29 9.34 12.89
CA ASN A 200 -0.51 9.68 11.47
C ASN A 200 -0.32 8.44 10.56
N LEU A 201 -1.03 7.35 10.90
CA LEU A 201 -0.99 6.04 10.26
C LEU A 201 -2.41 5.49 10.05
N GLU A 202 -2.87 5.45 8.79
CA GLU A 202 -4.23 5.03 8.43
C GLU A 202 -4.56 3.61 8.91
N GLN A 203 -3.62 2.68 8.82
CA GLN A 203 -3.81 1.26 9.13
C GLN A 203 -4.13 1.00 10.62
N LEU A 204 -3.82 1.92 11.51
CA LEU A 204 -4.19 1.80 12.92
C LEU A 204 -5.71 1.90 13.11
N LYS A 205 -6.43 2.60 12.22
CA LYS A 205 -7.89 2.59 12.18
C LYS A 205 -8.44 1.17 12.02
N PHE A 206 -7.78 0.33 11.24
CA PHE A 206 -8.21 -1.04 11.00
C PHE A 206 -8.03 -1.89 12.28
N ILE A 207 -6.85 -1.80 12.90
CA ILE A 207 -6.54 -2.51 14.15
C ILE A 207 -7.47 -2.06 15.29
N GLU A 208 -7.73 -0.77 15.41
CA GLU A 208 -8.64 -0.21 16.42
C GLU A 208 -10.08 -0.75 16.30
N ASN A 209 -10.51 -1.10 15.07
CA ASN A 209 -11.80 -1.70 14.79
C ASN A 209 -11.77 -3.25 14.77
N GLY A 210 -10.68 -3.87 15.23
CA GLY A 210 -10.57 -5.32 15.36
C GLY A 210 -10.22 -6.08 14.09
N GLU A 211 -9.86 -5.38 13.00
CA GLU A 211 -9.40 -6.05 11.78
C GLU A 211 -8.02 -6.68 11.99
N LYS A 212 -7.84 -7.85 11.40
CA LYS A 212 -6.55 -8.54 11.37
C LYS A 212 -5.81 -8.21 10.07
N ILE A 213 -4.59 -7.73 10.20
CA ILE A 213 -3.72 -7.43 9.06
C ILE A 213 -2.64 -8.50 8.98
N LYS A 214 -2.72 -9.38 7.98
CA LYS A 214 -1.67 -10.37 7.69
C LYS A 214 -0.47 -9.66 7.10
N VAL A 215 0.73 -10.08 7.49
CA VAL A 215 1.98 -9.46 7.05
C VAL A 215 2.82 -10.44 6.24
N VAL A 216 3.28 -10.01 5.08
CA VAL A 216 4.27 -10.70 4.25
C VAL A 216 5.65 -10.14 4.57
N ILE A 217 6.61 -11.02 4.83
CA ILE A 217 8.01 -10.62 5.05
C ILE A 217 8.73 -10.60 3.69
N SER A 218 9.14 -9.41 3.26
CA SER A 218 9.92 -9.21 2.04
C SER A 218 11.41 -9.43 2.29
N ASN A 219 12.07 -10.12 1.38
CA ASN A 219 13.53 -10.25 1.39
C ASN A 219 14.25 -8.98 0.89
N ASN A 220 13.54 -8.11 0.19
CA ASN A 220 14.08 -6.90 -0.41
C ASN A 220 13.53 -5.66 0.30
N LYS A 221 14.41 -4.66 0.50
CA LYS A 221 13.97 -3.31 0.86
C LYS A 221 13.30 -2.70 -0.37
N THR A 222 12.11 -2.15 -0.19
CA THR A 222 11.54 -1.24 -1.19
C THR A 222 12.13 0.16 -1.01
N ILE A 223 12.39 0.83 -2.11
CA ILE A 223 12.88 2.22 -2.11
C ILE A 223 11.73 3.06 -2.67
N GLY A 224 10.94 3.65 -1.78
CA GLY A 224 10.01 4.71 -2.15
C GLY A 224 10.77 5.99 -2.47
N ILE A 225 10.26 6.77 -3.39
CA ILE A 225 10.78 8.12 -3.68
C ILE A 225 10.01 9.10 -2.82
N ASP A 226 10.64 9.66 -1.80
CA ASP A 226 10.07 10.66 -0.88
C ASP A 226 10.40 12.12 -1.26
#